data_6f6ee03ead51385b026bd216f5393a02
#
_entry.id   6f6ee03ead51385b026bd216f5393a02
#
_cell.length_a   1.000
_cell.length_b   1.000
_cell.length_c   1.000
_cell.angle_alpha   90.00
_cell.angle_beta   90.00
_cell.angle_gamma   90.00
#
_symmetry.space_group_name_H-M   'P 1'
#
loop_
_entity.id
_entity.type
_entity.pdbx_description
1 polymer ?
#
loop_
_entity_poly.entity_id
_entity_poly.type
_entity_poly.pdbx_seq_one_letter_code
_entity_poly.pdbx_strand_id
1 'polypeptide(L)'
;MSEFVIGQAAVCGIHAMWCCPSDCAVAASRLSRVWTLTAPAPFADETSCQCQAPHEKLTIAQARLGTPVDRPVRVYADGIFDLFHSGHARALMQAKTLFPNSYLLVGVCSDDLTHKFKGFTVMNEAERYEALRHCRYVDEVIRDAPWTLTPEFLEKHKIDFVAHDDIPYSSAGSDDVYKHIKEAGMFVPTQRTEGISTSDIITRIVRDYDVYARRNLQRGYTAKELNVSFINEKKYRFQNQVDKMKEKVKNVEERSKEFVNRVEEKSHDLIQKWEEKSREFIGNFLELFGPDGAWKQMFQERSSRMLQALSPKQSPVSSPTRSRSPSRSPSPTFAWLPAKASPPSSPKAASASLSSMSEGDEDEK
;
A
#
# COMPACT_ATOMS: atom_id res chain seq x y z
N MET A 1 31.41 30.83 15.01
CA MET A 1 30.69 31.88 14.25
C MET A 1 31.46 32.35 13.01
N SER A 2 32.15 31.48 12.30
CA SER A 2 32.95 31.85 11.12
C SER A 2 32.78 30.95 9.87
N GLU A 3 31.82 30.02 9.89
CA GLU A 3 31.58 29.13 8.74
C GLU A 3 30.33 29.49 7.90
N PHE A 4 29.51 30.44 8.36
CA PHE A 4 28.27 30.82 7.65
C PHE A 4 28.46 31.96 6.59
N VAL A 5 29.64 32.56 6.53
CA VAL A 5 29.89 33.71 5.62
C VAL A 5 30.44 33.29 4.25
N ILE A 6 31.00 32.06 4.14
CA ILE A 6 31.62 31.58 2.89
C ILE A 6 30.57 31.14 1.87
N GLY A 7 29.38 30.70 2.30
CA GLY A 7 28.29 30.26 1.40
C GLY A 7 27.64 31.39 0.59
N GLN A 8 27.49 32.58 1.17
CA GLN A 8 26.85 33.71 0.46
C GLN A 8 27.74 34.40 -0.56
N ALA A 9 29.05 34.44 -0.35
CA ALA A 9 29.97 35.04 -1.29
C ALA A 9 30.15 34.21 -2.58
N ALA A 10 30.01 32.88 -2.49
CA ALA A 10 30.09 31.99 -3.67
C ALA A 10 28.86 32.12 -4.57
N VAL A 11 27.67 32.34 -4.01
CA VAL A 11 26.42 32.53 -4.77
C VAL A 11 26.41 33.85 -5.49
N CYS A 12 26.96 34.93 -4.91
CA CYS A 12 27.05 36.24 -5.53
C CYS A 12 28.09 36.27 -6.66
N GLY A 13 29.17 35.50 -6.56
CA GLY A 13 30.21 35.41 -7.59
C GLY A 13 29.75 34.68 -8.86
N ILE A 14 28.84 33.71 -8.75
CA ILE A 14 28.28 33.00 -9.90
C ILE A 14 27.22 33.86 -10.61
N HIS A 15 26.44 34.67 -9.88
CA HIS A 15 25.46 35.60 -10.48
C HIS A 15 26.10 36.69 -11.35
N ALA A 16 27.31 37.14 -11.02
CA ALA A 16 28.01 38.17 -11.80
C ALA A 16 28.54 37.65 -13.17
N MET A 17 28.70 36.33 -13.31
CA MET A 17 29.14 35.69 -14.58
C MET A 17 28.00 35.55 -15.60
N TRP A 18 26.74 35.73 -15.19
CA TRP A 18 25.57 35.54 -16.05
C TRP A 18 25.18 36.78 -16.88
N CYS A 19 25.89 37.87 -16.76
CA CYS A 19 25.59 39.13 -17.45
C CYS A 19 26.47 39.39 -18.71
N CYS A 20 27.26 38.43 -19.21
CA CYS A 20 28.05 38.63 -20.42
C CYS A 20 27.43 37.95 -21.64
N PRO A 21 27.35 38.66 -22.81
CA PRO A 21 26.43 38.30 -23.91
C PRO A 21 26.81 37.18 -24.82
N SER A 22 28.01 36.63 -24.82
CA SER A 22 28.43 35.71 -25.88
C SER A 22 28.67 34.25 -25.51
N ASP A 23 28.89 33.93 -24.21
CA ASP A 23 29.21 32.53 -23.82
C ASP A 23 28.24 31.91 -22.85
N CYS A 24 27.25 32.68 -22.37
CA CYS A 24 26.33 32.21 -21.33
C CYS A 24 25.21 31.28 -21.77
N ALA A 25 24.75 31.39 -23.03
CA ALA A 25 23.56 30.66 -23.47
C ALA A 25 23.81 29.16 -23.63
N VAL A 26 24.96 28.76 -24.15
CA VAL A 26 25.32 27.35 -24.34
C VAL A 26 25.70 26.68 -23.00
N ALA A 27 26.30 27.44 -22.09
CA ALA A 27 26.61 26.99 -20.74
C ALA A 27 25.33 26.87 -19.89
N ALA A 28 24.39 27.81 -20.01
CA ALA A 28 23.12 27.81 -19.29
C ALA A 28 22.24 26.60 -19.65
N SER A 29 22.15 26.21 -20.93
CA SER A 29 21.35 25.08 -21.36
C SER A 29 21.90 23.72 -20.88
N ARG A 30 23.20 23.64 -20.69
CA ARG A 30 23.84 22.44 -20.08
C ARG A 30 23.80 22.47 -18.55
N LEU A 31 23.87 23.64 -17.95
CA LEU A 31 23.82 23.84 -16.51
C LEU A 31 22.40 23.67 -15.94
N SER A 32 21.34 24.05 -16.67
CA SER A 32 19.95 23.92 -16.18
C SER A 32 19.59 22.45 -15.87
N ARG A 33 20.05 21.48 -16.69
CA ARG A 33 19.84 20.05 -16.40
C ARG A 33 20.59 19.55 -15.16
N VAL A 34 21.69 20.20 -14.82
CA VAL A 34 22.50 19.82 -13.64
C VAL A 34 21.90 20.43 -12.37
N TRP A 35 21.36 21.64 -12.45
CA TRP A 35 20.81 22.34 -11.28
C TRP A 35 19.57 21.66 -10.71
N THR A 36 18.65 21.21 -11.57
CA THR A 36 17.43 20.50 -11.12
C THR A 36 17.71 19.15 -10.47
N LEU A 37 18.92 18.61 -10.60
CA LEU A 37 19.34 17.34 -9.96
C LEU A 37 20.11 17.56 -8.66
N THR A 38 20.70 18.74 -8.45
CA THR A 38 21.61 19.02 -7.32
C THR A 38 21.08 20.08 -6.36
N ALA A 39 20.15 20.91 -6.80
CA ALA A 39 19.56 21.97 -6.00
C ALA A 39 18.08 22.14 -6.36
N PRO A 40 17.24 22.68 -5.45
CA PRO A 40 15.88 23.06 -5.74
C PRO A 40 15.81 24.12 -6.85
N ALA A 41 14.78 24.06 -7.68
CA ALA A 41 14.54 25.10 -8.68
C ALA A 41 14.40 26.49 -8.01
N PRO A 42 15.03 27.54 -8.55
CA PRO A 42 14.92 28.90 -7.98
C PRO A 42 13.52 29.47 -8.19
N PHE A 43 13.20 30.49 -7.42
CA PHE A 43 12.05 31.34 -7.71
C PHE A 43 12.39 32.37 -8.76
N ALA A 44 11.43 32.76 -9.59
CA ALA A 44 11.61 33.70 -10.69
C ALA A 44 12.04 35.12 -10.23
N ASP A 45 11.59 35.53 -9.07
CA ASP A 45 11.97 36.79 -8.45
C ASP A 45 13.39 36.79 -7.88
N GLU A 46 13.97 35.63 -7.64
CA GLU A 46 15.37 35.46 -7.22
C GLU A 46 16.33 35.39 -8.43
N THR A 47 15.82 34.94 -9.58
CA THR A 47 16.62 34.73 -10.81
C THR A 47 16.54 35.82 -11.82
N SER A 48 15.71 36.85 -11.58
CA SER A 48 15.47 37.94 -12.54
C SER A 48 16.76 38.72 -12.83
N CYS A 49 17.66 38.14 -13.59
CA CYS A 49 18.56 38.90 -14.42
C CYS A 49 17.70 39.69 -15.39
N GLN A 50 17.69 40.99 -15.25
CA GLN A 50 17.15 41.89 -16.26
C GLN A 50 18.03 41.84 -17.52
N CYS A 51 18.10 40.67 -18.15
CA CYS A 51 18.75 40.52 -19.43
C CYS A 51 17.92 41.33 -20.44
N GLN A 52 18.39 42.47 -20.82
CA GLN A 52 17.74 43.40 -21.76
C GLN A 52 17.77 42.91 -23.21
N ALA A 53 18.28 41.71 -23.48
CA ALA A 53 18.26 41.15 -24.80
C ALA A 53 16.81 40.99 -25.32
N PRO A 54 16.50 41.45 -26.52
CA PRO A 54 15.19 41.30 -27.12
C PRO A 54 14.80 39.82 -27.19
N HIS A 55 13.57 39.51 -26.75
CA HIS A 55 13.02 38.19 -26.82
C HIS A 55 12.25 37.99 -28.13
N GLU A 56 12.87 37.34 -29.08
CA GLU A 56 12.22 37.03 -30.35
C GLU A 56 11.31 35.79 -30.18
N LYS A 57 10.03 35.93 -30.51
CA LYS A 57 9.05 34.84 -30.40
C LYS A 57 9.35 33.72 -31.40
N LEU A 58 9.29 32.49 -30.93
CA LEU A 58 9.53 31.30 -31.74
C LEU A 58 8.21 30.74 -32.28
N THR A 59 8.26 30.19 -33.48
CA THR A 59 7.22 29.31 -33.99
C THR A 59 7.42 27.88 -33.45
N ILE A 60 6.33 27.11 -33.34
CA ILE A 60 6.40 25.70 -32.91
C ILE A 60 7.35 24.89 -33.80
N ALA A 61 7.38 25.17 -35.12
CA ALA A 61 8.27 24.48 -36.04
C ALA A 61 9.75 24.75 -35.73
N GLN A 62 10.11 26.01 -35.48
CA GLN A 62 11.46 26.38 -35.08
C GLN A 62 11.86 25.73 -33.74
N ALA A 63 10.99 25.80 -32.75
CA ALA A 63 11.25 25.19 -31.43
C ALA A 63 11.45 23.66 -31.51
N ARG A 64 10.68 22.96 -32.36
CA ARG A 64 10.83 21.51 -32.60
C ARG A 64 12.14 21.15 -33.28
N LEU A 65 12.66 22.03 -34.10
CA LEU A 65 13.99 21.86 -34.73
C LEU A 65 15.17 22.22 -33.81
N GLY A 66 14.88 22.66 -32.58
CA GLY A 66 15.90 23.08 -31.62
C GLY A 66 16.47 24.44 -31.87
N THR A 67 15.77 25.32 -32.60
CA THR A 67 16.13 26.70 -32.87
C THR A 67 15.45 27.61 -31.83
N PRO A 68 16.12 28.63 -31.31
CA PRO A 68 17.53 29.00 -31.52
C PRO A 68 18.48 28.10 -30.72
N VAL A 69 19.71 28.01 -31.17
CA VAL A 69 20.75 27.19 -30.50
C VAL A 69 21.35 27.92 -29.30
N ASP A 70 21.24 29.21 -29.26
CA ASP A 70 21.86 30.11 -28.28
C ASP A 70 21.03 30.32 -27.01
N ARG A 71 19.75 30.01 -27.03
CA ARG A 71 18.88 30.06 -25.85
C ARG A 71 17.92 28.87 -25.77
N PRO A 72 17.48 28.49 -24.56
CA PRO A 72 16.44 27.47 -24.43
C PRO A 72 15.06 28.03 -24.84
N VAL A 73 14.18 27.13 -25.27
CA VAL A 73 12.75 27.41 -25.47
C VAL A 73 12.09 27.55 -24.10
N ARG A 74 11.54 28.71 -23.78
CA ARG A 74 10.90 28.95 -22.48
C ARG A 74 9.43 28.50 -22.53
N VAL A 75 9.16 27.39 -21.87
CA VAL A 75 7.83 26.80 -21.75
C VAL A 75 7.27 27.12 -20.40
N TYR A 76 6.06 27.63 -20.37
CA TYR A 76 5.32 27.92 -19.14
C TYR A 76 4.23 26.90 -18.93
N ALA A 77 4.08 26.41 -17.70
CA ALA A 77 2.95 25.63 -17.26
C ALA A 77 2.39 26.24 -15.99
N ASP A 78 1.08 26.28 -15.86
CA ASP A 78 0.42 26.83 -14.69
C ASP A 78 -0.49 25.79 -14.01
N GLY A 79 -0.85 26.09 -12.78
CA GLY A 79 -1.74 25.25 -12.01
C GLY A 79 -1.75 25.61 -10.53
N ILE A 80 -2.59 24.87 -9.79
CA ILE A 80 -2.67 25.01 -8.33
C ILE A 80 -1.68 24.09 -7.65
N PHE A 81 -1.49 22.89 -8.20
CA PHE A 81 -0.57 21.85 -7.71
C PHE A 81 -0.79 21.42 -6.26
N ASP A 82 -2.06 21.47 -5.81
CA ASP A 82 -2.43 21.00 -4.48
C ASP A 82 -2.26 19.48 -4.35
N LEU A 83 -1.75 19.03 -3.20
CA LEU A 83 -1.40 17.62 -2.96
C LEU A 83 -0.57 17.04 -4.11
N PHE A 84 0.58 17.64 -4.41
CA PHE A 84 1.41 17.27 -5.57
C PHE A 84 1.49 15.75 -5.77
N HIS A 85 1.07 15.29 -6.94
CA HIS A 85 0.93 13.86 -7.25
C HIS A 85 1.51 13.51 -8.63
N SER A 86 1.53 12.22 -8.97
CA SER A 86 2.11 11.73 -10.23
C SER A 86 1.45 12.31 -11.49
N GLY A 87 0.17 12.70 -11.43
CA GLY A 87 -0.50 13.40 -12.52
C GLY A 87 0.14 14.76 -12.81
N HIS A 88 0.40 15.55 -11.78
CA HIS A 88 1.14 16.81 -11.88
C HIS A 88 2.55 16.59 -12.43
N ALA A 89 3.28 15.62 -11.85
CA ALA A 89 4.64 15.32 -12.29
C ALA A 89 4.71 14.90 -13.76
N ARG A 90 3.73 14.14 -14.26
CA ARG A 90 3.66 13.73 -15.68
C ARG A 90 3.32 14.88 -16.61
N ALA A 91 2.41 15.79 -16.22
CA ALA A 91 2.11 16.99 -16.99
C ALA A 91 3.36 17.87 -17.12
N LEU A 92 4.08 18.07 -16.02
CA LEU A 92 5.33 18.84 -16.02
C LEU A 92 6.43 18.14 -16.82
N MET A 93 6.50 16.81 -16.79
CA MET A 93 7.41 16.04 -17.64
C MET A 93 7.10 16.29 -19.12
N GLN A 94 5.84 16.23 -19.52
CA GLN A 94 5.41 16.50 -20.90
C GLN A 94 5.82 17.91 -21.30
N ALA A 95 5.49 18.92 -20.47
CA ALA A 95 5.88 20.31 -20.74
C ALA A 95 7.40 20.47 -20.89
N LYS A 96 8.20 19.83 -20.03
CA LYS A 96 9.66 19.86 -20.09
C LYS A 96 10.25 19.20 -21.34
N THR A 97 9.58 18.19 -21.87
CA THR A 97 10.07 17.40 -23.01
C THR A 97 9.43 17.77 -24.35
N LEU A 98 8.64 18.85 -24.40
CA LEU A 98 7.99 19.31 -25.65
C LEU A 98 8.97 19.64 -26.76
N PHE A 99 10.12 20.22 -26.39
CA PHE A 99 11.15 20.62 -27.32
C PHE A 99 12.52 20.12 -26.86
N PRO A 100 13.50 19.98 -27.78
CA PRO A 100 14.82 19.44 -27.45
C PRO A 100 15.57 20.20 -26.37
N ASN A 101 15.36 21.53 -26.30
CA ASN A 101 16.04 22.42 -25.35
C ASN A 101 15.01 23.29 -24.62
N SER A 102 14.15 22.67 -23.80
CA SER A 102 13.14 23.40 -23.03
C SER A 102 13.66 23.86 -21.67
N TYR A 103 13.27 25.07 -21.30
CA TYR A 103 13.37 25.62 -19.96
C TYR A 103 11.96 25.79 -19.41
N LEU A 104 11.61 25.01 -18.38
CA LEU A 104 10.25 24.96 -17.84
C LEU A 104 10.07 25.91 -16.68
N LEU A 105 9.23 26.93 -16.89
CA LEU A 105 8.72 27.82 -15.84
C LEU A 105 7.37 27.29 -15.37
N VAL A 106 7.18 27.24 -14.06
CA VAL A 106 5.90 26.79 -13.51
C VAL A 106 5.29 27.88 -12.64
N GLY A 107 4.13 28.38 -13.07
CA GLY A 107 3.36 29.37 -12.34
C GLY A 107 2.38 28.74 -11.36
N VAL A 108 2.35 29.25 -10.15
CA VAL A 108 1.44 28.79 -9.11
C VAL A 108 0.67 29.96 -8.54
N CYS A 109 -0.65 29.87 -8.55
CA CYS A 109 -1.52 30.89 -7.98
C CYS A 109 -1.41 30.93 -6.44
N SER A 110 -1.56 32.11 -5.86
CA SER A 110 -1.67 32.32 -4.42
C SER A 110 -2.93 31.64 -3.84
N ASP A 111 -2.98 31.50 -2.52
CA ASP A 111 -4.15 30.98 -1.83
C ASP A 111 -5.37 31.87 -2.05
N ASP A 112 -5.20 33.21 -1.99
CA ASP A 112 -6.30 34.16 -2.20
C ASP A 112 -6.95 34.03 -3.59
N LEU A 113 -6.14 33.93 -4.65
CA LEU A 113 -6.62 33.71 -6.00
C LEU A 113 -7.28 32.37 -6.17
N THR A 114 -6.66 31.32 -5.62
CA THR A 114 -7.17 29.95 -5.72
C THR A 114 -8.50 29.80 -4.99
N HIS A 115 -8.60 30.31 -3.77
CA HIS A 115 -9.83 30.25 -2.97
C HIS A 115 -10.98 31.02 -3.62
N LYS A 116 -10.68 32.13 -4.29
CA LYS A 116 -11.67 32.93 -4.99
C LYS A 116 -12.25 32.25 -6.23
N PHE A 117 -11.43 31.56 -7.02
CA PHE A 117 -11.83 31.04 -8.33
C PHE A 117 -12.06 29.53 -8.38
N LYS A 118 -11.48 28.76 -7.47
CA LYS A 118 -11.58 27.28 -7.51
C LYS A 118 -12.00 26.66 -6.18
N GLY A 119 -11.72 27.31 -5.06
CA GLY A 119 -12.03 26.80 -3.72
C GLY A 119 -10.80 26.51 -2.88
N PHE A 120 -11.02 26.01 -1.67
CA PHE A 120 -9.96 25.77 -0.70
C PHE A 120 -9.00 24.65 -1.13
N THR A 121 -7.71 24.89 -0.86
CA THR A 121 -6.65 23.92 -1.02
C THR A 121 -6.33 23.24 0.30
N VAL A 122 -5.75 22.05 0.23
CA VAL A 122 -5.24 21.32 1.42
C VAL A 122 -3.88 21.86 1.83
N MET A 123 -3.01 22.11 0.84
CA MET A 123 -1.69 22.71 1.04
C MET A 123 -1.80 24.24 0.91
N ASN A 124 -1.10 24.95 1.79
CA ASN A 124 -0.95 26.40 1.62
C ASN A 124 -0.02 26.73 0.44
N GLU A 125 -0.03 27.99 0.00
CA GLU A 125 0.76 28.41 -1.17
C GLU A 125 2.25 28.14 -1.02
N ALA A 126 2.82 28.37 0.17
CA ALA A 126 4.24 28.13 0.42
C ALA A 126 4.61 26.64 0.27
N GLU A 127 3.76 25.74 0.75
CA GLU A 127 3.94 24.29 0.58
C GLU A 127 3.81 23.88 -0.90
N ARG A 128 2.88 24.49 -1.65
CA ARG A 128 2.68 24.23 -3.08
C ARG A 128 3.86 24.73 -3.91
N TYR A 129 4.37 25.93 -3.61
CA TYR A 129 5.57 26.47 -4.25
C TYR A 129 6.80 25.59 -4.00
N GLU A 130 7.02 25.21 -2.74
CA GLU A 130 8.18 24.39 -2.37
C GLU A 130 8.12 23.01 -2.98
N ALA A 131 6.95 22.37 -3.05
CA ALA A 131 6.79 21.04 -3.68
C ALA A 131 7.26 21.05 -5.15
N LEU A 132 7.00 22.14 -5.88
CA LEU A 132 7.41 22.27 -7.28
C LEU A 132 8.90 22.54 -7.46
N ARG A 133 9.54 23.25 -6.54
CA ARG A 133 10.99 23.48 -6.58
C ARG A 133 11.78 22.16 -6.55
N HIS A 134 11.25 21.15 -5.90
CA HIS A 134 11.85 19.82 -5.82
C HIS A 134 11.45 18.88 -6.98
N CYS A 135 10.63 19.35 -7.92
CA CYS A 135 10.28 18.56 -9.09
C CYS A 135 11.41 18.62 -10.13
N ARG A 136 11.96 17.45 -10.45
CA ARG A 136 13.10 17.32 -11.39
C ARG A 136 12.88 17.92 -12.79
N TYR A 137 11.65 18.20 -13.16
CA TYR A 137 11.29 18.74 -14.47
C TYR A 137 11.17 20.26 -14.48
N VAL A 138 11.13 20.89 -13.31
CA VAL A 138 10.95 22.32 -13.13
C VAL A 138 12.30 23.01 -13.08
N ASP A 139 12.48 24.04 -13.89
CA ASP A 139 13.71 24.86 -13.90
C ASP A 139 13.52 26.15 -13.07
N GLU A 140 12.29 26.67 -13.01
CA GLU A 140 11.99 27.93 -12.33
C GLU A 140 10.53 27.96 -11.86
N VAL A 141 10.27 28.47 -10.67
CA VAL A 141 8.92 28.59 -10.10
C VAL A 141 8.52 30.06 -10.00
N ILE A 142 7.38 30.41 -10.57
CA ILE A 142 6.77 31.76 -10.48
C ILE A 142 5.71 31.73 -9.39
N ARG A 143 5.96 32.47 -8.33
CA ARG A 143 5.01 32.63 -7.21
C ARG A 143 3.93 33.63 -7.61
N ASP A 144 2.76 33.50 -7.02
CA ASP A 144 1.62 34.38 -7.21
C ASP A 144 1.31 34.64 -8.70
N ALA A 145 1.29 33.55 -9.48
CA ALA A 145 0.98 33.63 -10.90
C ALA A 145 -0.47 34.08 -11.11
N PRO A 146 -0.73 34.92 -12.12
CA PRO A 146 -2.07 35.40 -12.39
C PRO A 146 -3.00 34.28 -12.83
N TRP A 147 -4.30 34.40 -12.51
CA TRP A 147 -5.31 33.42 -12.95
C TRP A 147 -5.49 33.41 -14.47
N THR A 148 -5.40 34.53 -15.09
CA THR A 148 -5.46 34.73 -16.56
C THR A 148 -4.12 35.29 -17.03
N LEU A 149 -3.50 34.64 -17.99
CA LEU A 149 -2.22 35.03 -18.55
C LEU A 149 -2.42 36.29 -19.41
N THR A 150 -1.73 37.36 -19.07
CA THR A 150 -1.74 38.60 -19.87
C THR A 150 -0.53 38.68 -20.79
N PRO A 151 -0.59 39.42 -21.91
CA PRO A 151 0.57 39.64 -22.78
C PRO A 151 1.79 40.18 -22.04
N GLU A 152 1.56 41.09 -21.09
CA GLU A 152 2.62 41.69 -20.26
C GLU A 152 3.31 40.67 -19.39
N PHE A 153 2.54 39.71 -18.84
CA PHE A 153 3.11 38.60 -18.05
C PHE A 153 3.97 37.66 -18.92
N LEU A 154 3.48 37.33 -20.11
CA LEU A 154 4.23 36.48 -21.07
C LEU A 154 5.53 37.17 -21.51
N GLU A 155 5.50 38.47 -21.77
CA GLU A 155 6.68 39.25 -22.15
C GLU A 155 7.66 39.39 -21.00
N LYS A 156 7.17 39.74 -19.78
CA LYS A 156 7.99 39.87 -18.58
C LYS A 156 8.81 38.60 -18.31
N HIS A 157 8.20 37.44 -18.45
CA HIS A 157 8.86 36.16 -18.21
C HIS A 157 9.45 35.52 -19.47
N LYS A 158 9.39 36.22 -20.61
CA LYS A 158 9.94 35.81 -21.91
C LYS A 158 9.44 34.40 -22.30
N ILE A 159 8.12 34.16 -22.18
CA ILE A 159 7.50 32.88 -22.44
C ILE A 159 7.29 32.71 -23.94
N ASP A 160 7.82 31.61 -24.50
CA ASP A 160 7.61 31.22 -25.90
C ASP A 160 6.31 30.44 -26.06
N PHE A 161 6.05 29.48 -25.16
CA PHE A 161 4.88 28.60 -25.23
C PHE A 161 4.26 28.35 -23.86
N VAL A 162 2.95 28.15 -23.87
CA VAL A 162 2.16 27.75 -22.70
C VAL A 162 1.72 26.31 -22.88
N ALA A 163 2.04 25.46 -21.89
CA ALA A 163 1.73 24.03 -21.89
C ALA A 163 0.66 23.75 -20.83
N HIS A 164 -0.53 23.36 -21.28
CA HIS A 164 -1.64 22.95 -20.41
C HIS A 164 -2.49 21.88 -21.11
N ASP A 165 -3.40 21.22 -20.39
CA ASP A 165 -4.35 20.33 -21.05
C ASP A 165 -5.33 21.10 -21.94
N ASP A 166 -5.84 20.47 -23.00
CA ASP A 166 -6.67 21.13 -24.02
C ASP A 166 -8.16 21.13 -23.66
N ILE A 167 -8.49 20.92 -22.40
CA ILE A 167 -9.86 21.05 -21.91
C ILE A 167 -10.19 22.53 -21.75
N PRO A 168 -11.32 23.02 -22.29
CA PRO A 168 -11.74 24.42 -22.08
C PRO A 168 -11.96 24.70 -20.58
N TYR A 169 -11.33 25.74 -20.09
CA TYR A 169 -11.51 26.21 -18.71
C TYR A 169 -12.33 27.49 -18.71
N SER A 170 -13.61 27.38 -18.34
CA SER A 170 -14.48 28.53 -18.22
C SER A 170 -14.11 29.38 -17.00
N SER A 171 -14.08 30.68 -17.16
CA SER A 171 -13.95 31.67 -16.10
C SER A 171 -14.98 32.77 -16.30
N ALA A 172 -15.24 33.54 -15.27
CA ALA A 172 -16.18 34.64 -15.35
C ALA A 172 -15.87 35.59 -16.56
N GLY A 173 -16.64 35.47 -17.64
CA GLY A 173 -16.48 36.28 -18.84
C GLY A 173 -15.75 35.63 -20.01
N SER A 174 -15.30 34.35 -19.92
CA SER A 174 -14.68 33.63 -21.03
C SER A 174 -15.00 32.14 -20.96
N ASP A 175 -15.31 31.57 -22.13
CA ASP A 175 -15.54 30.13 -22.28
C ASP A 175 -14.25 29.32 -22.19
N ASP A 176 -13.09 29.91 -22.44
CA ASP A 176 -11.78 29.31 -22.31
C ASP A 176 -10.72 30.36 -21.94
N VAL A 177 -10.09 30.19 -20.79
CA VAL A 177 -9.02 31.08 -20.27
C VAL A 177 -7.82 31.13 -21.21
N TYR A 178 -7.55 30.07 -21.95
CA TYR A 178 -6.40 29.96 -22.86
C TYR A 178 -6.72 30.32 -24.32
N LYS A 179 -7.95 30.78 -24.62
CA LYS A 179 -8.37 31.08 -25.99
C LYS A 179 -7.39 32.01 -26.71
N HIS A 180 -7.01 33.11 -26.10
CA HIS A 180 -6.08 34.11 -26.69
C HIS A 180 -4.67 33.56 -26.89
N ILE A 181 -4.23 32.61 -26.05
CA ILE A 181 -2.93 31.93 -26.19
C ILE A 181 -2.98 30.91 -27.36
N LYS A 182 -4.12 30.23 -27.53
CA LYS A 182 -4.37 29.33 -28.66
C LYS A 182 -4.41 30.09 -29.98
N GLU A 183 -5.11 31.23 -30.01
CA GLU A 183 -5.16 32.10 -31.18
C GLU A 183 -3.81 32.70 -31.56
N ALA A 184 -2.96 32.97 -30.55
CA ALA A 184 -1.60 33.46 -30.77
C ALA A 184 -0.61 32.37 -31.21
N GLY A 185 -1.05 31.12 -31.30
CA GLY A 185 -0.19 29.96 -31.67
C GLY A 185 0.87 29.62 -30.64
N MET A 186 0.71 30.06 -29.38
CA MET A 186 1.62 29.82 -28.28
C MET A 186 1.21 28.62 -27.39
N PHE A 187 0.04 28.03 -27.64
CA PHE A 187 -0.46 26.93 -26.81
C PHE A 187 0.05 25.57 -27.29
N VAL A 188 0.51 24.75 -26.36
CA VAL A 188 0.93 23.37 -26.65
C VAL A 188 0.20 22.44 -25.71
N PRO A 189 -0.66 21.56 -26.21
CA PRO A 189 -1.46 20.70 -25.35
C PRO A 189 -0.63 19.62 -24.66
N THR A 190 -0.94 19.38 -23.38
CA THR A 190 -0.47 18.24 -22.60
C THR A 190 -1.63 17.31 -22.31
N GLN A 191 -1.36 16.04 -22.02
CA GLN A 191 -2.38 15.04 -21.71
C GLN A 191 -2.53 14.85 -20.20
N ARG A 192 -3.78 14.82 -19.73
CA ARG A 192 -4.08 14.44 -18.36
C ARG A 192 -3.71 13.00 -18.09
N THR A 193 -3.27 12.72 -16.89
CA THR A 193 -3.03 11.35 -16.42
C THR A 193 -4.33 10.78 -15.88
N GLU A 194 -4.78 9.68 -16.46
CA GLU A 194 -5.96 8.97 -15.99
C GLU A 194 -5.76 8.36 -14.61
N GLY A 195 -6.84 8.25 -13.84
CA GLY A 195 -6.87 7.54 -12.56
C GLY A 195 -6.22 8.26 -11.39
N ILE A 196 -5.78 9.51 -11.57
CA ILE A 196 -5.26 10.32 -10.48
C ILE A 196 -5.55 11.82 -10.66
N SER A 197 -6.20 12.40 -9.66
CA SER A 197 -6.39 13.84 -9.51
C SER A 197 -6.35 14.20 -8.02
N THR A 198 -6.20 15.49 -7.71
CA THR A 198 -6.32 15.97 -6.32
C THR A 198 -7.68 15.61 -5.72
N SER A 199 -8.76 15.74 -6.49
CA SER A 199 -10.11 15.34 -6.05
C SER A 199 -10.21 13.85 -5.75
N ASP A 200 -9.58 12.99 -6.54
CA ASP A 200 -9.55 11.53 -6.28
C ASP A 200 -8.81 11.20 -4.98
N ILE A 201 -7.72 11.91 -4.70
CA ILE A 201 -6.96 11.74 -3.45
C ILE A 201 -7.83 12.14 -2.26
N ILE A 202 -8.47 13.32 -2.33
CA ILE A 202 -9.38 13.81 -1.29
C ILE A 202 -10.55 12.85 -1.10
N THR A 203 -11.18 12.39 -2.18
CA THR A 203 -12.29 11.44 -2.13
C THR A 203 -11.90 10.14 -1.43
N ARG A 204 -10.70 9.62 -1.70
CA ARG A 204 -10.17 8.44 -1.00
C ARG A 204 -9.97 8.69 0.49
N ILE A 205 -9.45 9.87 0.87
CA ILE A 205 -9.27 10.25 2.27
C ILE A 205 -10.63 10.35 2.98
N VAL A 206 -11.61 11.02 2.35
CA VAL A 206 -12.95 11.19 2.90
C VAL A 206 -13.69 9.87 3.03
N ARG A 207 -13.61 8.99 2.02
CA ARG A 207 -14.20 7.65 2.05
C ARG A 207 -13.67 6.81 3.20
N ASP A 208 -12.37 6.88 3.44
CA ASP A 208 -11.68 6.07 4.44
C ASP A 208 -11.37 6.89 5.72
N TYR A 209 -12.09 8.01 5.92
CA TYR A 209 -11.86 8.96 7.01
C TYR A 209 -11.81 8.31 8.39
N ASP A 210 -12.73 7.39 8.67
CA ASP A 210 -12.79 6.68 9.95
C ASP A 210 -11.49 5.93 10.29
N VAL A 211 -10.83 5.37 9.27
CA VAL A 211 -9.56 4.65 9.44
C VAL A 211 -8.45 5.63 9.84
N TYR A 212 -8.39 6.76 9.15
CA TYR A 212 -7.39 7.80 9.44
C TYR A 212 -7.64 8.48 10.80
N ALA A 213 -8.90 8.80 11.11
CA ALA A 213 -9.28 9.41 12.39
C ALA A 213 -8.91 8.50 13.57
N ARG A 214 -9.25 7.21 13.51
CA ARG A 214 -8.91 6.21 14.54
C ARG A 214 -7.40 6.09 14.73
N ARG A 215 -6.63 6.02 13.63
CA ARG A 215 -5.17 5.94 13.68
C ARG A 215 -4.55 7.17 14.34
N ASN A 216 -5.03 8.36 14.01
CA ASN A 216 -4.51 9.61 14.56
C ASN A 216 -4.88 9.77 16.04
N LEU A 217 -6.08 9.39 16.47
CA LEU A 217 -6.43 9.32 17.89
C LEU A 217 -5.52 8.37 18.67
N GLN A 218 -5.11 7.25 18.07
CA GLN A 218 -4.15 6.31 18.68
C GLN A 218 -2.74 6.91 18.79
N ARG A 219 -2.35 7.80 17.87
CA ARG A 219 -1.07 8.52 17.86
C ARG A 219 -1.02 9.70 18.85
N GLY A 220 -2.16 10.03 19.47
CA GLY A 220 -2.24 11.09 20.48
C GLY A 220 -2.86 12.40 20.01
N TYR A 221 -3.32 12.49 18.75
CA TYR A 221 -4.10 13.64 18.29
C TYR A 221 -5.41 13.72 19.06
N THR A 222 -5.85 14.95 19.34
CA THR A 222 -7.11 15.18 20.03
C THR A 222 -8.29 15.13 19.06
N ALA A 223 -9.48 14.79 19.57
CA ALA A 223 -10.69 14.79 18.75
C ALA A 223 -11.00 16.18 18.16
N LYS A 224 -10.62 17.26 18.86
CA LYS A 224 -10.79 18.64 18.40
C LYS A 224 -9.91 18.93 17.17
N GLU A 225 -8.65 18.54 17.18
CA GLU A 225 -7.73 18.72 16.04
C GLU A 225 -8.21 17.94 14.82
N LEU A 226 -8.84 16.79 15.03
CA LEU A 226 -9.38 15.95 13.95
C LEU A 226 -10.82 16.32 13.55
N ASN A 227 -11.39 17.36 14.14
CA ASN A 227 -12.79 17.75 13.96
C ASN A 227 -13.77 16.58 14.17
N VAL A 228 -13.47 15.69 15.13
CA VAL A 228 -14.29 14.53 15.48
C VAL A 228 -15.20 14.89 16.64
N SER A 229 -16.50 14.62 16.50
CA SER A 229 -17.44 14.83 17.60
C SER A 229 -17.13 13.92 18.79
N PHE A 230 -17.47 14.35 20.00
CA PHE A 230 -17.27 13.60 21.24
C PHE A 230 -17.86 12.17 21.17
N ILE A 231 -19.03 12.01 20.56
CA ILE A 231 -19.68 10.71 20.40
C ILE A 231 -18.85 9.79 19.51
N ASN A 232 -18.35 10.31 18.38
CA ASN A 232 -17.50 9.54 17.46
C ASN A 232 -16.14 9.21 18.08
N GLU A 233 -15.55 10.10 18.87
CA GLU A 233 -14.34 9.80 19.62
C GLU A 233 -14.54 8.60 20.56
N LYS A 234 -15.62 8.59 21.33
CA LYS A 234 -15.95 7.47 22.23
C LYS A 234 -16.20 6.18 21.47
N LYS A 235 -16.93 6.26 20.34
CA LYS A 235 -17.16 5.12 19.43
C LYS A 235 -15.83 4.55 18.91
N TYR A 236 -14.91 5.40 18.44
CA TYR A 236 -13.62 4.96 17.92
C TYR A 236 -12.72 4.36 19.00
N ARG A 237 -12.70 4.95 20.21
CA ARG A 237 -11.97 4.39 21.35
C ARG A 237 -12.51 3.01 21.73
N PHE A 238 -13.84 2.85 21.74
CA PHE A 238 -14.48 1.57 22.01
C PHE A 238 -14.17 0.53 20.93
N GLN A 239 -14.29 0.89 19.66
CA GLN A 239 -13.93 0.00 18.55
C GLN A 239 -12.47 -0.47 18.64
N ASN A 240 -11.55 0.44 18.95
CA ASN A 240 -10.13 0.08 19.14
C ASN A 240 -9.93 -0.92 20.28
N GLN A 241 -10.70 -0.82 21.37
CA GLN A 241 -10.65 -1.80 22.46
C GLN A 241 -11.20 -3.16 22.03
N VAL A 242 -12.31 -3.15 21.28
CA VAL A 242 -12.92 -4.37 20.73
C VAL A 242 -11.94 -5.05 19.76
N ASP A 243 -11.29 -4.30 18.86
CA ASP A 243 -10.32 -4.85 17.91
C ASP A 243 -9.10 -5.45 18.62
N LYS A 244 -8.59 -4.78 19.65
CA LYS A 244 -7.51 -5.34 20.51
C LYS A 244 -7.94 -6.60 21.25
N MET A 245 -9.22 -6.68 21.69
CA MET A 245 -9.74 -7.91 22.31
C MET A 245 -9.87 -9.03 21.30
N LYS A 246 -10.38 -8.76 20.10
CA LYS A 246 -10.44 -9.75 19.01
C LYS A 246 -9.07 -10.32 18.66
N GLU A 247 -8.06 -9.47 18.57
CA GLU A 247 -6.68 -9.90 18.31
C GLU A 247 -6.16 -10.80 19.44
N LYS A 248 -6.41 -10.42 20.70
CA LYS A 248 -6.05 -11.27 21.84
C LYS A 248 -6.76 -12.63 21.82
N VAL A 249 -8.06 -12.64 21.51
CA VAL A 249 -8.83 -13.89 21.38
C VAL A 249 -8.25 -14.76 20.26
N LYS A 250 -7.93 -14.18 19.10
CA LYS A 250 -7.32 -14.91 18.00
C LYS A 250 -5.96 -15.51 18.40
N ASN A 251 -5.14 -14.74 19.09
CA ASN A 251 -3.84 -15.23 19.59
C ASN A 251 -4.00 -16.38 20.61
N VAL A 252 -5.04 -16.32 21.47
CA VAL A 252 -5.35 -17.40 22.40
C VAL A 252 -5.85 -18.63 21.64
N GLU A 253 -6.67 -18.44 20.63
CA GLU A 253 -7.17 -19.55 19.78
C GLU A 253 -6.01 -20.22 19.04
N GLU A 254 -5.10 -19.49 18.45
CA GLU A 254 -3.90 -20.04 17.80
C GLU A 254 -3.03 -20.82 18.77
N ARG A 255 -2.75 -20.25 19.95
CA ARG A 255 -2.00 -20.96 21.00
C ARG A 255 -2.71 -22.21 21.51
N SER A 256 -4.04 -22.19 21.60
CA SER A 256 -4.80 -23.38 21.99
C SER A 256 -4.73 -24.47 20.94
N LYS A 257 -4.79 -24.12 19.65
CA LYS A 257 -4.59 -25.07 18.54
C LYS A 257 -3.20 -25.69 18.58
N GLU A 258 -2.16 -24.88 18.76
CA GLU A 258 -0.79 -25.37 18.91
C GLU A 258 -0.63 -26.31 20.12
N PHE A 259 -1.29 -25.96 21.22
CA PHE A 259 -1.29 -26.81 22.42
C PHE A 259 -1.97 -28.17 22.17
N VAL A 260 -3.15 -28.14 21.55
CA VAL A 260 -3.90 -29.36 21.19
C VAL A 260 -3.07 -30.24 20.27
N ASN A 261 -2.49 -29.68 19.22
CA ASN A 261 -1.63 -30.43 18.28
C ASN A 261 -0.42 -31.05 19.00
N ARG A 262 0.20 -30.32 19.93
CA ARG A 262 1.32 -30.83 20.72
C ARG A 262 0.92 -31.95 21.69
N VAL A 263 -0.29 -31.87 22.26
CA VAL A 263 -0.84 -32.95 23.11
C VAL A 263 -1.17 -34.16 22.27
N GLU A 264 -1.76 -33.99 21.10
CA GLU A 264 -2.09 -35.04 20.17
C GLU A 264 -0.83 -35.78 19.68
N GLU A 265 0.20 -35.07 19.30
CA GLU A 265 1.51 -35.60 18.89
C GLU A 265 2.14 -36.43 20.04
N LYS A 266 2.15 -35.88 21.26
CA LYS A 266 2.67 -36.62 22.43
C LYS A 266 1.84 -37.84 22.77
N SER A 267 0.52 -37.76 22.64
CA SER A 267 -0.34 -38.93 22.90
C SER A 267 -0.10 -40.04 21.87
N HIS A 268 0.10 -39.67 20.62
CA HIS A 268 0.42 -40.62 19.55
C HIS A 268 1.77 -41.30 19.80
N ASP A 269 2.79 -40.55 20.20
CA ASP A 269 4.10 -41.06 20.57
C ASP A 269 4.02 -42.03 21.78
N LEU A 270 3.21 -41.71 22.78
CA LEU A 270 2.97 -42.56 23.92
C LEU A 270 2.27 -43.89 23.53
N ILE A 271 1.24 -43.79 22.69
CA ILE A 271 0.52 -44.97 22.19
C ILE A 271 1.46 -45.87 21.41
N GLN A 272 2.27 -45.31 20.53
CA GLN A 272 3.23 -46.04 19.73
C GLN A 272 4.28 -46.76 20.61
N LYS A 273 4.81 -46.07 21.61
CA LYS A 273 5.72 -46.70 22.59
C LYS A 273 5.06 -47.79 23.40
N TRP A 274 3.80 -47.60 23.77
CA TRP A 274 3.03 -48.64 24.48
C TRP A 274 2.79 -49.88 23.59
N GLU A 275 2.44 -49.70 22.34
CA GLU A 275 2.28 -50.78 21.37
C GLU A 275 3.58 -51.54 21.16
N GLU A 276 4.69 -50.86 21.01
CA GLU A 276 6.03 -51.46 20.85
C GLU A 276 6.39 -52.30 22.07
N LYS A 277 6.23 -51.73 23.28
CA LYS A 277 6.48 -52.45 24.53
C LYS A 277 5.54 -53.64 24.75
N SER A 278 4.28 -53.50 24.35
CA SER A 278 3.30 -54.56 24.40
C SER A 278 3.67 -55.72 23.45
N ARG A 279 4.10 -55.40 22.23
CA ARG A 279 4.58 -56.43 21.28
C ARG A 279 5.84 -57.13 21.77
N GLU A 280 6.78 -56.40 22.34
CA GLU A 280 7.99 -56.97 22.96
C GLU A 280 7.61 -57.89 24.11
N PHE A 281 6.71 -57.50 25.00
CA PHE A 281 6.22 -58.31 26.10
C PHE A 281 5.51 -59.58 25.61
N ILE A 282 4.61 -59.48 24.63
CA ILE A 282 3.92 -60.60 24.03
C ILE A 282 4.92 -61.55 23.34
N GLY A 283 5.90 -61.03 22.62
CA GLY A 283 6.96 -61.81 22.00
C GLY A 283 7.74 -62.60 23.03
N ASN A 284 8.23 -61.97 24.09
CA ASN A 284 8.96 -62.60 25.18
C ASN A 284 8.11 -63.68 25.93
N PHE A 285 6.81 -63.32 26.11
CA PHE A 285 5.87 -64.29 26.72
C PHE A 285 5.67 -65.55 25.85
N LEU A 286 5.48 -65.38 24.54
CA LEU A 286 5.32 -66.53 23.60
C LEU A 286 6.60 -67.33 23.44
N GLU A 287 7.77 -66.68 23.54
CA GLU A 287 9.05 -67.40 23.52
C GLU A 287 9.24 -68.26 24.77
N LEU A 288 8.80 -67.84 25.93
CA LEU A 288 8.88 -68.57 27.18
C LEU A 288 7.78 -69.64 27.32
N PHE A 289 6.53 -69.31 26.99
CA PHE A 289 5.34 -70.12 27.30
C PHE A 289 4.58 -70.56 26.04
N GLY A 290 5.04 -70.24 24.84
CA GLY A 290 4.42 -70.67 23.59
C GLY A 290 4.52 -72.18 23.34
N PRO A 291 3.89 -72.67 22.25
CA PRO A 291 3.85 -74.13 21.94
C PRO A 291 5.25 -74.80 21.82
N ASP A 292 6.24 -73.94 21.42
CA ASP A 292 7.64 -74.36 21.28
C ASP A 292 8.56 -73.73 22.31
N GLY A 293 7.98 -73.08 23.35
CA GLY A 293 8.72 -72.34 24.35
C GLY A 293 9.60 -73.16 25.28
N ALA A 294 10.63 -72.49 25.81
CA ALA A 294 11.64 -73.13 26.68
C ALA A 294 11.04 -73.90 27.91
N TRP A 295 9.90 -73.38 28.43
CA TRP A 295 9.18 -74.05 29.51
C TRP A 295 8.62 -75.43 29.14
N LYS A 296 8.08 -75.54 27.96
CA LYS A 296 7.55 -76.87 27.47
C LYS A 296 8.66 -77.87 27.26
N GLN A 297 9.79 -77.45 26.72
CA GLN A 297 10.99 -78.32 26.61
C GLN A 297 11.50 -78.70 27.97
N MET A 298 11.58 -77.82 28.94
CA MET A 298 12.01 -78.08 30.29
C MET A 298 11.02 -79.04 31.03
N PHE A 299 9.72 -78.89 30.82
CA PHE A 299 8.71 -79.74 31.36
C PHE A 299 8.70 -81.11 30.68
N GLN A 300 8.87 -81.18 29.38
CA GLN A 300 8.98 -82.40 28.62
C GLN A 300 10.23 -83.18 28.99
N GLU A 301 11.36 -82.53 29.15
CA GLU A 301 12.58 -83.16 29.63
C GLU A 301 12.44 -83.71 31.07
N ARG A 302 11.77 -82.95 31.92
CA ARG A 302 11.55 -83.32 33.32
C ARG A 302 10.52 -84.45 33.45
N SER A 303 9.44 -84.45 32.65
CA SER A 303 8.43 -85.45 32.62
C SER A 303 8.93 -86.72 31.94
N SER A 304 9.77 -86.66 30.92
CA SER A 304 10.37 -87.86 30.31
C SER A 304 11.37 -88.54 31.26
N ARG A 305 12.14 -87.75 32.04
CA ARG A 305 13.00 -88.26 33.12
C ARG A 305 12.20 -88.92 34.25
N MET A 306 11.00 -88.36 34.55
CA MET A 306 10.13 -88.92 35.60
C MET A 306 9.35 -90.13 35.12
N LEU A 307 8.97 -90.17 33.85
CA LEU A 307 8.33 -91.39 33.26
C LEU A 307 9.28 -92.53 33.04
N GLN A 308 10.55 -92.27 32.81
CA GLN A 308 11.59 -93.33 32.79
C GLN A 308 11.86 -93.91 34.16
N ALA A 309 11.52 -93.18 35.25
CA ALA A 309 11.74 -93.70 36.63
C ALA A 309 10.53 -94.51 37.16
N LEU A 310 9.40 -94.56 36.50
CA LEU A 310 8.16 -95.18 36.98
C LEU A 310 7.53 -96.16 35.97
N SER A 311 8.32 -97.03 35.32
CA SER A 311 7.73 -98.12 34.56
C SER A 311 7.66 -99.39 35.43
N PRO A 312 6.43 -99.90 35.68
CA PRO A 312 6.18 -101.29 35.68
C PRO A 312 5.04 -101.69 34.72
N LYS A 313 5.23 -102.89 34.25
CA LYS A 313 4.52 -103.75 33.31
C LYS A 313 2.98 -103.79 33.32
N GLN A 314 2.45 -103.85 32.07
CA GLN A 314 1.34 -104.71 31.61
C GLN A 314 -0.13 -104.40 31.99
N SER A 315 -0.88 -103.95 30.99
CA SER A 315 -2.03 -104.58 30.27
C SER A 315 -3.34 -104.81 31.02
N PRO A 316 -4.49 -105.05 30.30
CA PRO A 316 -5.17 -104.23 29.30
C PRO A 316 -6.67 -104.05 29.64
N VAL A 317 -7.39 -103.47 28.71
CA VAL A 317 -8.85 -103.65 28.41
C VAL A 317 -9.83 -102.57 28.80
N SER A 318 -10.51 -102.17 27.79
CA SER A 318 -11.89 -101.71 27.57
C SER A 318 -12.24 -100.22 27.65
N SER A 319 -12.60 -99.82 26.47
CA SER A 319 -13.56 -98.70 26.21
C SER A 319 -14.95 -99.02 26.82
N PRO A 320 -15.96 -98.26 26.93
CA PRO A 320 -16.28 -97.08 26.06
C PRO A 320 -17.07 -95.97 26.75
N THR A 321 -17.39 -94.96 25.93
CA THR A 321 -18.58 -94.12 25.87
C THR A 321 -18.73 -92.82 26.66
N ARG A 322 -18.86 -91.87 25.87
CA ARG A 322 -19.98 -90.90 25.70
C ARG A 322 -20.10 -89.65 26.61
N SER A 323 -20.03 -88.56 25.87
CA SER A 323 -20.95 -87.44 25.85
C SER A 323 -20.84 -86.29 26.90
N ARG A 324 -20.80 -85.20 26.36
CA ARG A 324 -21.56 -83.98 26.63
C ARG A 324 -20.74 -82.71 26.90
N SER A 325 -20.83 -81.83 25.94
CA SER A 325 -20.66 -80.43 26.16
C SER A 325 -21.73 -79.88 27.14
N PRO A 326 -21.37 -78.86 27.87
CA PRO A 326 -22.22 -77.67 27.79
C PRO A 326 -21.45 -76.37 27.73
N SER A 327 -21.98 -75.57 26.87
CA SER A 327 -22.48 -74.15 27.01
C SER A 327 -21.51 -73.12 27.48
N ARG A 328 -21.25 -72.28 26.56
CA ARG A 328 -21.23 -70.77 26.52
C ARG A 328 -21.59 -70.15 27.86
N SER A 329 -20.71 -69.19 28.24
CA SER A 329 -21.06 -68.03 29.06
C SER A 329 -20.49 -66.78 28.40
N PRO A 330 -21.21 -65.70 28.50
CA PRO A 330 -21.10 -64.55 27.57
C PRO A 330 -20.03 -63.54 27.99
N SER A 331 -19.41 -62.97 26.97
CA SER A 331 -18.56 -61.77 27.11
C SER A 331 -19.36 -60.54 27.56
N PRO A 332 -18.83 -59.70 28.41
CA PRO A 332 -19.46 -58.38 28.66
C PRO A 332 -19.11 -57.42 27.52
N THR A 333 -20.12 -57.00 26.81
CA THR A 333 -20.13 -55.86 25.90
C THR A 333 -19.98 -54.58 26.70
N PHE A 334 -18.84 -53.95 26.57
CA PHE A 334 -18.71 -52.53 26.93
C PHE A 334 -19.01 -51.70 25.69
N ALA A 335 -20.25 -51.21 25.64
CA ALA A 335 -20.66 -50.17 24.73
C ALA A 335 -20.42 -48.80 25.40
N TRP A 336 -19.46 -48.04 24.90
CA TRP A 336 -19.38 -46.61 25.09
C TRP A 336 -19.04 -45.97 23.75
N LEU A 337 -20.06 -45.56 23.03
CA LEU A 337 -19.99 -44.58 21.97
C LEU A 337 -20.82 -43.39 22.41
N PRO A 338 -20.25 -42.21 22.57
CA PRO A 338 -21.08 -41.01 22.63
C PRO A 338 -21.47 -40.63 21.20
N ALA A 339 -22.75 -40.37 21.04
CA ALA A 339 -23.39 -39.93 19.82
C ALA A 339 -22.75 -38.63 19.30
N LYS A 340 -22.44 -38.60 18.01
CA LYS A 340 -22.14 -37.37 17.27
C LYS A 340 -23.39 -36.48 17.32
N ALA A 341 -23.28 -35.36 18.03
CA ALA A 341 -24.21 -34.27 17.89
C ALA A 341 -23.93 -33.55 16.55
N SER A 342 -24.93 -33.48 15.71
CA SER A 342 -24.93 -32.70 14.47
C SER A 342 -24.89 -31.22 14.81
N PRO A 343 -24.16 -30.36 14.04
CA PRO A 343 -24.18 -28.92 14.25
C PRO A 343 -25.54 -28.32 13.85
N PRO A 344 -25.99 -27.27 14.54
CA PRO A 344 -27.24 -26.59 14.19
C PRO A 344 -27.07 -25.83 12.86
N SER A 345 -28.07 -25.98 12.01
CA SER A 345 -28.23 -25.29 10.74
C SER A 345 -28.26 -23.77 10.92
N SER A 346 -27.47 -23.07 10.13
CA SER A 346 -27.45 -21.62 10.00
C SER A 346 -28.82 -21.08 9.57
N PRO A 347 -29.27 -19.93 10.10
CA PRO A 347 -30.45 -19.27 9.60
C PRO A 347 -30.17 -18.61 8.24
N LYS A 348 -31.03 -18.88 7.27
CA LYS A 348 -31.10 -18.22 5.97
C LYS A 348 -31.23 -16.70 6.15
N ALA A 349 -30.31 -15.96 5.55
CA ALA A 349 -30.45 -14.53 5.36
C ALA A 349 -31.64 -14.26 4.44
N ALA A 350 -32.63 -13.54 4.96
CA ALA A 350 -33.70 -12.98 4.18
C ALA A 350 -33.14 -11.77 3.40
N SER A 351 -33.16 -11.87 2.09
CA SER A 351 -32.95 -10.76 1.17
C SER A 351 -34.18 -9.84 1.23
N ALA A 352 -34.02 -8.69 1.85
CA ALA A 352 -34.97 -7.60 1.69
C ALA A 352 -34.51 -6.76 0.49
N SER A 353 -35.27 -6.86 -0.59
CA SER A 353 -35.28 -5.94 -1.70
C SER A 353 -35.82 -4.59 -1.22
N LEU A 354 -35.00 -3.56 -1.28
CA LEU A 354 -35.46 -2.18 -1.19
C LEU A 354 -35.64 -1.64 -2.60
N SER A 355 -36.89 -1.45 -2.92
CA SER A 355 -37.41 -0.77 -4.08
C SER A 355 -36.92 0.68 -4.14
N SER A 356 -36.59 1.08 -5.38
CA SER A 356 -36.44 2.43 -5.84
C SER A 356 -37.64 3.32 -5.42
N MET A 357 -37.34 4.47 -4.85
CA MET A 357 -38.21 5.65 -4.95
C MET A 357 -37.42 6.78 -5.55
N SER A 358 -37.81 7.11 -6.76
CA SER A 358 -37.60 8.37 -7.45
C SER A 358 -38.54 9.43 -6.88
N GLU A 359 -38.26 10.67 -7.22
CA GLU A 359 -39.01 11.93 -7.03
C GLU A 359 -38.46 12.78 -5.89
N GLY A 360 -38.24 14.07 -6.03
CA GLY A 360 -38.69 14.98 -7.06
C GLY A 360 -37.88 16.27 -7.03
N ASP A 361 -37.91 16.91 -8.15
CA ASP A 361 -37.59 18.32 -8.36
C ASP A 361 -38.37 19.22 -7.41
N GLU A 362 -37.72 20.22 -6.83
CA GLU A 362 -38.35 21.51 -6.62
C GLU A 362 -37.31 22.63 -6.65
N ASP A 363 -37.51 23.51 -7.65
CA ASP A 363 -37.01 24.85 -7.81
C ASP A 363 -37.32 25.74 -6.57
N GLU A 364 -36.52 26.72 -6.35
CA GLU A 364 -36.75 28.14 -6.09
C GLU A 364 -35.78 28.80 -5.09
N LYS A 365 -35.23 29.81 -5.66
CA LYS A 365 -34.67 31.10 -5.21
C LYS A 365 -33.18 31.19 -5.04
#